data_6855d5c6271e7bed60da4b0a5c41ef80
#
_entry.id   6855d5c6271e7bed60da4b0a5c41ef80
#
_cell.length_a   1.000
_cell.length_b   1.000
_cell.length_c   1.000
_cell.angle_alpha   90.00
_cell.angle_beta   90.00
_cell.angle_gamma   90.00
#
_symmetry.space_group_name_H-M   'P 1'
#
loop_
_entity.id
_entity.type
_entity.pdbx_description
1 polymer ?
#
loop_
_entity_poly.entity_id
_entity_poly.type
_entity_poly.pdbx_seq_one_letter_code
_entity_poly.pdbx_strand_id
1 'polypeptide(L)'
;KIIGSSTFAIASTLEKLADGLEAKIRRAEDVARAQAEHLAVLMEMEDDLDGIEEEVRRIYEEEAEELLDDRKIGDRKPMTLEACKAELQELREMAALARSIRRNAKGDALVRALKRSFGVAGEHGWPQKAVIFTESRRTQDYLKSLLEEAGFEGKISILCGDGSGPEER
;
A
#
# COMPACT_ATOMS: atom_id res chain seq x y z
N LYS A 1 0.26 0.04 -15.39
CA LYS A 1 -0.05 -1.42 -15.53
C LYS A 1 -0.76 -2.03 -14.31
N ILE A 2 -0.63 -1.46 -13.12
CA ILE A 2 -1.20 -1.98 -11.86
C ILE A 2 -2.74 -1.80 -11.81
N ILE A 3 -3.27 -0.75 -12.44
CA ILE A 3 -4.71 -0.39 -12.44
C ILE A 3 -5.63 -1.46 -13.07
N GLY A 4 -5.05 -2.42 -13.79
CA GLY A 4 -5.80 -3.51 -14.42
C GLY A 4 -5.99 -4.77 -13.58
N SER A 5 -5.31 -4.94 -12.45
CA SER A 5 -5.12 -6.26 -11.83
C SER A 5 -6.21 -6.62 -10.81
N SER A 6 -6.46 -5.85 -9.80
CA SER A 6 -7.61 -5.98 -8.89
C SER A 6 -7.62 -4.81 -7.90
N THR A 7 -8.80 -4.43 -7.41
CA THR A 7 -8.95 -3.42 -6.35
C THR A 7 -8.21 -3.80 -5.08
N PHE A 8 -8.09 -5.10 -4.81
CA PHE A 8 -7.34 -5.63 -3.68
C PHE A 8 -5.82 -5.39 -3.79
N ALA A 9 -5.24 -5.54 -4.98
CA ALA A 9 -3.82 -5.23 -5.23
C ALA A 9 -3.55 -3.74 -5.10
N ILE A 10 -4.48 -2.89 -5.55
CA ILE A 10 -4.41 -1.44 -5.40
C ILE A 10 -4.44 -1.04 -3.93
N ALA A 11 -5.41 -1.55 -3.15
CA ALA A 11 -5.52 -1.27 -1.72
C ALA A 11 -4.20 -1.54 -0.98
N SER A 12 -3.63 -2.72 -1.20
CA SER A 12 -2.38 -3.10 -0.55
C SER A 12 -1.16 -2.29 -1.01
N THR A 13 -1.16 -1.77 -2.23
CA THR A 13 -0.10 -0.86 -2.68
C THR A 13 -0.23 0.50 -2.01
N LEU A 14 -1.45 1.04 -1.93
CA LEU A 14 -1.73 2.29 -1.24
C LEU A 14 -1.39 2.22 0.25
N GLU A 15 -1.68 1.10 0.92
CA GLU A 15 -1.29 0.88 2.32
C GLU A 15 0.21 0.90 2.52
N LYS A 16 0.98 0.20 1.67
CA LYS A 16 2.44 0.23 1.77
C LYS A 16 3.01 1.63 1.54
N LEU A 17 2.42 2.42 0.63
CA LEU A 17 2.82 3.80 0.43
C LEU A 17 2.48 4.65 1.66
N ALA A 18 1.30 4.48 2.22
CA ALA A 18 0.88 5.16 3.45
C ALA A 18 1.79 4.82 4.63
N ASP A 19 2.09 3.53 4.85
CA ASP A 19 2.99 3.08 5.92
C ASP A 19 4.41 3.66 5.75
N GLY A 20 4.91 3.70 4.52
CA GLY A 20 6.21 4.30 4.21
C GLY A 20 6.24 5.80 4.48
N LEU A 21 5.20 6.53 4.08
CA LEU A 21 5.08 7.96 4.32
C LEU A 21 4.90 8.27 5.82
N GLU A 22 4.09 7.49 6.54
CA GLU A 22 3.93 7.61 7.99
C GLU A 22 5.25 7.42 8.75
N ALA A 23 6.06 6.45 8.34
CA ALA A 23 7.37 6.22 8.95
C ALA A 23 8.32 7.42 8.74
N LYS A 24 8.26 8.08 7.57
CA LYS A 24 9.03 9.29 7.30
C LYS A 24 8.57 10.48 8.14
N ILE A 25 7.25 10.71 8.18
CA ILE A 25 6.65 11.76 9.02
C ILE A 25 7.09 11.59 10.48
N ARG A 26 6.98 10.38 11.03
CA ARG A 26 7.39 10.09 12.40
C ARG A 26 8.86 10.39 12.66
N ARG A 27 9.75 10.03 11.73
CA ARG A 27 11.19 10.36 11.85
C ARG A 27 11.44 11.85 11.85
N ALA A 28 10.78 12.60 10.95
CA ALA A 28 10.91 14.06 10.90
C ALA A 28 10.39 14.71 12.19
N GLU A 29 9.26 14.24 12.73
CA GLU A 29 8.72 14.72 14.01
C GLU A 29 9.65 14.39 15.20
N ASP A 30 10.28 13.20 15.21
CA ASP A 30 11.21 12.81 16.27
C ASP A 30 12.48 13.66 16.23
N VAL A 31 13.01 13.96 15.04
CA VAL A 31 14.16 14.86 14.86
C VAL A 31 13.79 16.27 15.31
N ALA A 32 12.68 16.83 14.86
CA ALA A 32 12.25 18.16 15.24
C ALA A 32 12.03 18.28 16.76
N ARG A 33 11.49 17.26 17.41
CA ARG A 33 11.31 17.23 18.88
C ARG A 33 12.65 17.20 19.61
N ALA A 34 13.57 16.31 19.21
CA ALA A 34 14.89 16.20 19.84
C ALA A 34 15.69 17.51 19.71
N GLN A 35 15.54 18.21 18.59
CA GLN A 35 16.16 19.48 18.33
C GLN A 35 15.54 20.59 19.17
N ALA A 36 14.21 20.63 19.32
CA ALA A 36 13.52 21.59 20.20
C ALA A 36 13.91 21.39 21.66
N GLU A 37 14.04 20.15 22.13
CA GLU A 37 14.51 19.84 23.49
C GLU A 37 15.95 20.30 23.69
N HIS A 38 16.84 20.09 22.70
CA HIS A 38 18.24 20.56 22.76
C HIS A 38 18.32 22.11 22.78
N LEU A 39 17.51 22.76 21.96
CA LEU A 39 17.43 24.23 21.95
C LEU A 39 16.95 24.79 23.29
N ALA A 40 15.93 24.19 23.89
CA ALA A 40 15.41 24.61 25.19
C ALA A 40 16.48 24.52 26.29
N VAL A 41 17.32 23.46 26.28
CA VAL A 41 18.44 23.32 27.21
C VAL A 41 19.51 24.39 26.98
N LEU A 42 19.82 24.72 25.72
CA LEU A 42 20.79 25.77 25.41
C LEU A 42 20.29 27.15 25.84
N MET A 43 19.00 27.42 25.70
CA MET A 43 18.37 28.70 26.14
C MET A 43 18.33 28.89 27.65
N GLU A 44 18.22 27.76 28.42
CA GLU A 44 18.33 27.83 29.89
C GLU A 44 19.75 28.14 30.36
N MET A 45 20.77 27.99 29.49
CA MET A 45 22.17 28.17 29.87
C MET A 45 22.75 29.57 29.54
N GLU A 46 22.09 30.36 28.72
CA GLU A 46 22.59 31.69 28.29
C GLU A 46 21.48 32.74 28.25
N ASP A 47 21.63 33.78 29.09
CA ASP A 47 20.67 34.91 29.27
C ASP A 47 20.62 35.94 28.08
N ASP A 48 21.27 35.67 26.93
CA ASP A 48 21.55 36.70 25.91
C ASP A 48 21.22 36.30 24.45
N LEU A 49 20.17 35.49 24.20
CA LEU A 49 19.94 34.83 22.91
C LEU A 49 18.71 35.30 22.10
N ASP A 50 18.20 36.53 22.33
CA ASP A 50 16.97 37.06 21.71
C ASP A 50 16.92 37.13 20.16
N GLY A 51 17.94 36.70 19.43
CA GLY A 51 17.96 36.67 17.95
C GLY A 51 18.30 35.29 17.37
N ILE A 52 18.81 34.37 18.16
CA ILE A 52 19.30 33.07 17.69
C ILE A 52 18.17 32.06 17.64
N GLU A 53 17.14 32.19 18.45
CA GLU A 53 16.01 31.28 18.58
C GLU A 53 15.27 31.07 17.25
N GLU A 54 14.98 32.17 16.55
CA GLU A 54 14.21 32.11 15.30
C GLU A 54 15.03 31.58 14.12
N GLU A 55 16.34 31.89 14.10
CA GLU A 55 17.29 31.37 13.11
C GLU A 55 17.50 29.87 13.27
N VAL A 56 17.69 29.38 14.49
CA VAL A 56 17.87 27.97 14.81
C VAL A 56 16.60 27.18 14.54
N ARG A 57 15.44 27.71 14.89
CA ARG A 57 14.15 27.08 14.56
C ARG A 57 13.99 26.91 13.05
N ARG A 58 14.33 27.93 12.26
CA ARG A 58 14.23 27.88 10.80
C ARG A 58 15.16 26.82 10.21
N ILE A 59 16.41 26.74 10.68
CA ILE A 59 17.36 25.71 10.23
C ILE A 59 16.81 24.31 10.51
N TYR A 60 16.21 24.07 11.65
CA TYR A 60 15.66 22.77 12.02
C TYR A 60 14.38 22.40 11.26
N GLU A 61 13.54 23.37 10.95
CA GLU A 61 12.39 23.15 10.07
C GLU A 61 12.85 22.77 8.65
N GLU A 62 13.89 23.44 8.12
CA GLU A 62 14.50 23.10 6.83
C GLU A 62 15.10 21.70 6.81
N GLU A 63 15.84 21.28 7.87
CA GLU A 63 16.39 19.92 7.98
C GLU A 63 15.28 18.85 8.10
N ALA A 64 14.21 19.11 8.81
CA ALA A 64 13.07 18.21 8.91
C ALA A 64 12.35 18.05 7.55
N GLU A 65 12.24 19.14 6.78
CA GLU A 65 11.68 19.11 5.43
C GLU A 65 12.59 18.35 4.44
N GLU A 66 13.93 18.48 4.55
CA GLU A 66 14.88 17.71 3.74
C GLU A 66 14.75 16.20 3.97
N LEU A 67 14.46 15.75 5.19
CA LEU A 67 14.24 14.33 5.51
C LEU A 67 12.97 13.76 4.86
N LEU A 68 12.01 14.62 4.51
CA LEU A 68 10.78 14.22 3.83
C LEU A 68 10.95 14.16 2.32
N ASP A 69 11.97 14.82 1.76
CA ASP A 69 12.21 14.90 0.32
C ASP A 69 13.28 13.88 -0.15
N ASP A 70 12.85 12.66 -0.45
CA ASP A 70 13.67 11.59 -1.03
C ASP A 70 13.96 11.80 -2.53
N ARG A 71 13.50 12.89 -3.14
CA ARG A 71 13.57 13.11 -4.58
C ARG A 71 14.54 14.21 -4.97
N LYS A 72 15.81 13.88 -5.08
CA LYS A 72 16.80 14.67 -5.83
C LYS A 72 16.53 14.69 -7.35
N ILE A 73 15.30 14.94 -7.78
CA ILE A 73 14.95 15.05 -9.20
C ILE A 73 14.01 16.23 -9.42
N GLY A 74 14.58 17.36 -9.85
CA GLY A 74 13.92 18.47 -10.56
C GLY A 74 13.00 19.33 -9.72
N ASP A 75 13.08 20.62 -9.95
CA ASP A 75 12.21 21.79 -9.64
C ASP A 75 10.87 21.62 -8.85
N ARG A 76 10.79 20.74 -7.87
CA ARG A 76 9.64 20.66 -6.97
C ARG A 76 10.00 21.26 -5.62
N LYS A 77 9.14 22.14 -5.13
CA LYS A 77 9.22 22.67 -3.75
C LYS A 77 9.33 21.51 -2.76
N PRO A 78 10.16 21.65 -1.71
CA PRO A 78 10.20 20.70 -0.62
C PRO A 78 8.78 20.51 -0.07
N MET A 79 8.42 19.27 0.23
CA MET A 79 7.09 18.93 0.70
C MET A 79 7.04 19.19 2.20
N THR A 80 6.22 20.12 2.63
CA THR A 80 6.08 20.45 4.05
C THR A 80 5.50 19.28 4.84
N LEU A 81 5.78 19.22 6.14
CA LEU A 81 5.23 18.20 7.04
C LEU A 81 3.70 18.14 6.99
N GLU A 82 3.05 19.30 6.89
CA GLU A 82 1.59 19.42 6.74
C GLU A 82 1.10 18.78 5.44
N ALA A 83 1.79 19.03 4.32
CA ALA A 83 1.47 18.42 3.03
C ALA A 83 1.64 16.90 3.06
N CYS A 84 2.69 16.39 3.73
CA CYS A 84 2.89 14.97 3.92
C CYS A 84 1.77 14.32 4.75
N LYS A 85 1.30 14.98 5.80
CA LYS A 85 0.17 14.51 6.61
C LYS A 85 -1.13 14.47 5.81
N ALA A 86 -1.38 15.48 4.99
CA ALA A 86 -2.54 15.50 4.10
C ALA A 86 -2.49 14.36 3.07
N GLU A 87 -1.34 14.14 2.41
CA GLU A 87 -1.14 13.04 1.47
C GLU A 87 -1.31 11.67 2.15
N LEU A 88 -0.81 11.50 3.38
CA LEU A 88 -1.02 10.28 4.16
C LEU A 88 -2.49 9.99 4.40
N GLN A 89 -3.27 11.02 4.74
CA GLN A 89 -4.71 10.88 4.94
C GLN A 89 -5.40 10.44 3.65
N GLU A 90 -5.10 11.08 2.52
CA GLU A 90 -5.66 10.72 1.22
C GLU A 90 -5.31 9.27 0.83
N LEU A 91 -4.06 8.84 1.02
CA LEU A 91 -3.64 7.47 0.74
C LEU A 91 -4.43 6.45 1.58
N ARG A 92 -4.69 6.74 2.86
CA ARG A 92 -5.47 5.88 3.75
C ARG A 92 -6.93 5.81 3.33
N GLU A 93 -7.53 6.93 2.95
CA GLU A 93 -8.92 6.98 2.45
C GLU A 93 -9.07 6.19 1.15
N MET A 94 -8.15 6.36 0.21
CA MET A 94 -8.13 5.60 -1.04
C MET A 94 -7.93 4.09 -0.79
N ALA A 95 -7.06 3.71 0.15
CA ALA A 95 -6.86 2.32 0.53
C ALA A 95 -8.13 1.71 1.15
N ALA A 96 -8.80 2.44 2.04
CA ALA A 96 -10.06 2.03 2.66
C ALA A 96 -11.17 1.85 1.61
N LEU A 97 -11.27 2.80 0.67
CA LEU A 97 -12.22 2.72 -0.44
C LEU A 97 -11.95 1.49 -1.31
N ALA A 98 -10.68 1.27 -1.69
CA ALA A 98 -10.30 0.11 -2.49
C ALA A 98 -10.58 -1.22 -1.77
N ARG A 99 -10.41 -1.29 -0.44
CA ARG A 99 -10.79 -2.46 0.38
C ARG A 99 -12.30 -2.67 0.48
N SER A 100 -13.08 -1.61 0.48
CA SER A 100 -14.54 -1.73 0.55
C SER A 100 -15.13 -2.44 -0.67
N ILE A 101 -14.40 -2.43 -1.78
CA ILE A 101 -14.80 -3.12 -3.02
C ILE A 101 -14.45 -4.62 -2.90
N ARG A 102 -15.33 -5.38 -2.26
CA ARG A 102 -15.15 -6.83 -2.05
C ARG A 102 -15.16 -7.64 -3.34
N ARG A 103 -15.94 -7.20 -4.33
CA ARG A 103 -16.08 -7.89 -5.64
C ARG A 103 -15.85 -6.89 -6.76
N ASN A 104 -15.07 -7.25 -7.74
CA ASN A 104 -14.88 -6.45 -8.94
C ASN A 104 -15.51 -7.13 -10.16
N ALA A 105 -15.87 -6.33 -11.16
CA ALA A 105 -16.53 -6.83 -12.36
C ALA A 105 -15.75 -7.94 -13.08
N LYS A 106 -14.42 -7.95 -13.00
CA LYS A 106 -13.55 -8.98 -13.60
C LYS A 106 -13.66 -10.30 -12.83
N GLY A 107 -13.68 -10.26 -11.50
CA GLY A 107 -13.89 -11.44 -10.67
C GLY A 107 -15.27 -12.08 -10.94
N ASP A 108 -16.31 -11.26 -10.96
CA ASP A 108 -17.66 -11.75 -11.26
C ASP A 108 -17.76 -12.31 -12.68
N ALA A 109 -17.11 -11.69 -13.66
CA ALA A 109 -17.05 -12.21 -15.02
C ALA A 109 -16.32 -13.55 -15.08
N LEU A 110 -15.22 -13.72 -14.35
CA LEU A 110 -14.48 -14.97 -14.25
C LEU A 110 -15.36 -16.09 -13.69
N VAL A 111 -16.05 -15.85 -12.57
CA VAL A 111 -16.95 -16.85 -11.96
C VAL A 111 -18.05 -17.26 -12.94
N ARG A 112 -18.67 -16.31 -13.63
CA ARG A 112 -19.70 -16.61 -14.64
C ARG A 112 -19.12 -17.42 -15.80
N ALA A 113 -17.95 -17.06 -16.29
CA ALA A 113 -17.28 -17.77 -17.38
C ALA A 113 -16.95 -19.21 -17.00
N LEU A 114 -16.41 -19.45 -15.81
CA LEU A 114 -16.10 -20.79 -15.31
C LEU A 114 -17.36 -21.65 -15.15
N LYS A 115 -18.40 -21.11 -14.52
CA LYS A 115 -19.66 -21.84 -14.35
C LYS A 115 -20.27 -22.24 -15.70
N ARG A 116 -20.25 -21.32 -16.67
CA ARG A 116 -20.75 -21.59 -18.02
C ARG A 116 -19.90 -22.65 -18.75
N SER A 117 -18.58 -22.50 -18.71
CA SER A 117 -17.65 -23.45 -19.37
C SER A 117 -17.74 -24.85 -18.77
N PHE A 118 -17.86 -24.95 -17.45
CA PHE A 118 -17.99 -26.25 -16.78
C PHE A 118 -19.36 -26.89 -17.02
N GLY A 119 -20.42 -26.09 -17.14
CA GLY A 119 -21.73 -26.59 -17.58
C GLY A 119 -21.65 -27.23 -18.94
N VAL A 120 -21.12 -26.53 -19.94
CA VAL A 120 -20.93 -27.10 -21.30
C VAL A 120 -20.01 -28.30 -21.29
N ALA A 121 -18.90 -28.27 -20.56
CA ALA A 121 -17.99 -29.40 -20.46
C ALA A 121 -18.70 -30.64 -19.87
N GLY A 122 -19.54 -30.46 -18.85
CA GLY A 122 -20.33 -31.53 -18.25
C GLY A 122 -21.34 -32.15 -19.22
N GLU A 123 -22.04 -31.36 -20.03
CA GLU A 123 -22.96 -31.82 -21.07
C GLU A 123 -22.28 -32.70 -22.14
N HIS A 124 -20.99 -32.42 -22.42
CA HIS A 124 -20.19 -33.18 -23.41
C HIS A 124 -19.31 -34.27 -22.80
N GLY A 125 -19.34 -34.47 -21.49
CA GLY A 125 -18.46 -35.42 -20.80
C GLY A 125 -16.98 -35.02 -20.79
N TRP A 126 -16.66 -33.73 -21.00
CA TRP A 126 -15.29 -33.21 -20.99
C TRP A 126 -14.80 -32.92 -19.58
N PRO A 127 -13.46 -32.90 -19.35
CA PRO A 127 -12.90 -32.54 -18.05
C PRO A 127 -13.26 -31.09 -17.65
N GLN A 128 -13.84 -30.93 -16.48
CA GLN A 128 -14.17 -29.61 -15.91
C GLN A 128 -12.93 -29.02 -15.23
N LYS A 129 -11.92 -28.64 -16.01
CA LYS A 129 -10.66 -28.08 -15.54
C LYS A 129 -10.37 -26.75 -16.20
N ALA A 130 -9.82 -25.81 -15.44
CA ALA A 130 -9.36 -24.52 -15.95
C ALA A 130 -8.04 -24.12 -15.29
N VAL A 131 -7.22 -23.38 -16.01
CA VAL A 131 -5.98 -22.79 -15.49
C VAL A 131 -6.13 -21.28 -15.55
N ILE A 132 -5.85 -20.63 -14.44
CA ILE A 132 -5.94 -19.15 -14.31
C ILE A 132 -4.55 -18.64 -14.00
N PHE A 133 -4.02 -17.76 -14.84
CA PHE A 133 -2.73 -17.14 -14.65
C PHE A 133 -2.90 -15.74 -14.04
N THR A 134 -2.06 -15.40 -13.07
CA THR A 134 -1.95 -14.06 -12.48
C THR A 134 -0.51 -13.73 -12.15
N GLU A 135 -0.13 -12.47 -12.32
CA GLU A 135 1.22 -11.97 -12.02
C GLU A 135 1.41 -11.63 -10.53
N SER A 136 0.35 -11.60 -9.74
CA SER A 136 0.37 -11.15 -8.35
C SER A 136 -0.17 -12.20 -7.40
N ARG A 137 0.60 -12.56 -6.37
CA ARG A 137 0.15 -13.46 -5.29
C ARG A 137 -1.12 -12.97 -4.62
N ARG A 138 -1.26 -11.66 -4.40
CA ARG A 138 -2.46 -11.06 -3.81
C ARG A 138 -3.69 -11.23 -4.68
N THR A 139 -3.53 -11.13 -6.00
CA THR A 139 -4.62 -11.44 -6.93
C THR A 139 -4.95 -12.94 -6.87
N GLN A 140 -3.96 -13.79 -6.70
CA GLN A 140 -4.14 -15.23 -6.51
C GLN A 140 -4.97 -15.53 -5.27
N ASP A 141 -4.62 -14.92 -4.12
CA ASP A 141 -5.36 -15.07 -2.85
C ASP A 141 -6.80 -14.57 -2.97
N TYR A 142 -6.99 -13.40 -3.59
CA TYR A 142 -8.32 -12.85 -3.88
C TYR A 142 -9.15 -13.80 -4.75
N LEU A 143 -8.57 -14.33 -5.83
CA LEU A 143 -9.26 -15.26 -6.74
C LEU A 143 -9.58 -16.59 -6.04
N LYS A 144 -8.69 -17.08 -5.19
CA LYS A 144 -8.97 -18.26 -4.37
C LYS A 144 -10.22 -18.04 -3.52
N SER A 145 -10.24 -16.99 -2.70
CA SER A 145 -11.39 -16.68 -1.84
C SER A 145 -12.69 -16.50 -2.65
N LEU A 146 -12.61 -15.77 -3.77
CA LEU A 146 -13.76 -15.55 -4.65
C LEU A 146 -14.33 -16.85 -5.22
N LEU A 147 -13.46 -17.78 -5.62
CA LEU A 147 -13.86 -19.06 -6.19
C LEU A 147 -14.39 -20.02 -5.11
N GLU A 148 -13.81 -20.00 -3.91
CA GLU A 148 -14.33 -20.76 -2.76
C GLU A 148 -15.76 -20.29 -2.41
N GLU A 149 -16.00 -18.98 -2.31
CA GLU A 149 -17.34 -18.40 -2.14
C GLU A 149 -18.31 -18.77 -3.28
N ALA A 150 -17.79 -18.97 -4.49
CA ALA A 150 -18.59 -19.34 -5.66
C ALA A 150 -18.94 -20.85 -5.72
N GLY A 151 -18.46 -21.67 -4.75
CA GLY A 151 -18.74 -23.10 -4.63
C GLY A 151 -17.66 -24.01 -5.20
N PHE A 152 -16.44 -23.50 -5.39
CA PHE A 152 -15.28 -24.30 -5.82
C PHE A 152 -14.35 -24.68 -4.67
N GLU A 153 -14.80 -24.60 -3.42
CA GLU A 153 -14.04 -24.99 -2.23
C GLU A 153 -13.53 -26.44 -2.36
N GLY A 154 -12.27 -26.67 -1.97
CA GLY A 154 -11.61 -27.98 -2.10
C GLY A 154 -11.27 -28.42 -3.53
N LYS A 155 -11.54 -27.57 -4.55
CA LYS A 155 -11.29 -27.88 -5.97
C LYS A 155 -10.23 -26.96 -6.60
N ILE A 156 -9.51 -26.21 -5.78
CA ILE A 156 -8.54 -25.19 -6.22
C ILE A 156 -7.15 -25.65 -5.82
N SER A 157 -6.24 -25.73 -6.80
CA SER A 157 -4.82 -25.93 -6.57
C SER A 157 -4.06 -24.67 -6.95
N ILE A 158 -3.15 -24.23 -6.09
CA ILE A 158 -2.31 -23.05 -6.33
C ILE A 158 -0.90 -23.52 -6.72
N LEU A 159 -0.36 -22.95 -7.79
CA LEU A 159 1.01 -23.15 -8.23
C LEU A 159 1.74 -21.81 -8.18
N CYS A 160 2.84 -21.77 -7.43
CA CYS A 160 3.73 -20.61 -7.36
C CYS A 160 5.07 -20.95 -8.02
N GLY A 161 5.68 -19.95 -8.70
CA GLY A 161 6.92 -20.16 -9.48
C GLY A 161 8.19 -20.41 -8.67
N ASP A 162 8.13 -20.40 -7.34
CA ASP A 162 9.26 -20.59 -6.42
C ASP A 162 9.49 -22.07 -6.00
N GLY A 163 8.98 -23.04 -6.75
CA GLY A 163 9.28 -24.45 -6.53
C GLY A 163 8.54 -25.10 -5.35
N SER A 164 7.65 -24.40 -4.67
CA SER A 164 6.69 -25.03 -3.76
C SER A 164 5.62 -25.73 -4.59
N GLY A 165 5.74 -27.05 -4.69
CA GLY A 165 4.75 -27.92 -5.29
C GLY A 165 3.38 -27.79 -4.62
N PRO A 166 2.31 -28.36 -5.20
CA PRO A 166 1.00 -28.32 -4.59
C PRO A 166 1.08 -28.90 -3.18
N GLU A 167 0.59 -28.13 -2.19
CA GLU A 167 0.30 -28.75 -0.89
C GLU A 167 -0.73 -29.84 -1.15
N GLU A 168 -0.28 -31.10 -1.14
CA GLU A 168 -1.15 -32.28 -1.12
C GLU A 168 -1.90 -32.28 0.22
N ARG A 169 -3.18 -32.06 0.13
CA ARG A 169 -4.16 -32.44 1.14
C ARG A 169 -5.21 -33.32 0.51
#